data_d9d4913188922af8e1fcf11764b58f33
#
_entry.id   d9d4913188922af8e1fcf11764b58f33
#
_cell.length_a   1.000
_cell.length_b   1.000
_cell.length_c   1.000
_cell.angle_alpha   90.00
_cell.angle_beta   90.00
_cell.angle_gamma   90.00
#
_symmetry.space_group_name_H-M   'P 1'
#
loop_
_entity.id
_entity.type
_entity.pdbx_description
1 polymer ?
#
loop_
_entity_poly.entity_id
_entity_poly.type
_entity_poly.pdbx_seq_one_letter_code
_entity_poly.pdbx_strand_id
1 'polypeptide(L)'
;MARKRCRARSSADNLSDQHSPQHAHSKQSFAALREPAFRAYFLTSALAMMADAIEHVISYWIMFEKFHSPALGGFAVVSHWLPFLLFSVYSGALADRFDPRRIIQIGMLCFIVASLGWGFFFVTDTLEMWHAMVLLVIHGFAGVLWGPAGQLLIHDIVGPERLQSAVRLSATARMLGILMGPAVGGGLMLTLGPAYGILVNALIYLPLALWLWKAPFKLRSHAAPVVRGLADIVAAIRDIAGNRTIVSMTLLAGGASLFVGNAYQAQMPEFAHDFGHGNADITYSMLLAADAAGALLAGFVLESRGLLQAKPKTAFVLAMLWCCAIGGFAAASSYPLAFALLFVAGFLQLSFAAMAQTLVQIHAPAHIRGRVIGLYNMSSLGLRAFAGVTVGLMGSLIGIHWSLALSAAALLAIIIGLLAFTLRTR
;
A
#
# COMPACT_ATOMS: atom_id res chain seq x y z
N MET A 1 -52.36 68.87 -9.78
CA MET A 1 -53.47 68.13 -10.45
C MET A 1 -52.99 66.74 -10.81
N ALA A 2 -53.86 65.75 -10.60
CA ALA A 2 -53.87 64.37 -11.02
C ALA A 2 -52.87 63.40 -10.33
N ARG A 3 -53.47 62.73 -9.31
CA ARG A 3 -53.07 61.44 -8.73
C ARG A 3 -53.10 60.32 -9.81
N LYS A 4 -52.09 59.45 -9.87
CA LYS A 4 -52.27 58.10 -10.34
C LYS A 4 -51.72 57.11 -9.29
N ARG A 5 -52.62 56.46 -8.61
CA ARG A 5 -52.40 55.23 -7.80
C ARG A 5 -52.09 54.10 -8.78
N CYS A 6 -50.98 53.37 -8.62
CA CYS A 6 -50.78 52.07 -9.18
C CYS A 6 -50.69 51.04 -8.07
N ARG A 7 -51.55 50.04 -8.16
CA ARG A 7 -51.77 48.93 -7.26
C ARG A 7 -50.53 48.07 -7.14
N ALA A 8 -50.12 47.79 -5.92
CA ALA A 8 -49.30 46.63 -5.56
C ALA A 8 -50.14 45.37 -5.84
N ARG A 9 -49.69 44.53 -6.81
CA ARG A 9 -50.11 43.15 -6.94
C ARG A 9 -49.07 42.27 -6.24
N SER A 10 -49.56 41.60 -5.18
CA SER A 10 -49.00 40.45 -4.53
C SER A 10 -48.52 39.42 -5.58
N SER A 11 -47.24 39.04 -5.57
CA SER A 11 -46.71 37.83 -6.11
C SER A 11 -45.95 37.08 -5.02
N ALA A 12 -46.72 36.65 -4.02
CA ALA A 12 -46.41 35.51 -3.22
C ALA A 12 -46.96 34.32 -3.98
N ASP A 13 -46.13 33.58 -4.70
CA ASP A 13 -46.28 32.20 -5.16
C ASP A 13 -45.24 31.96 -6.27
N ASN A 14 -44.04 31.55 -5.92
CA ASN A 14 -43.11 30.69 -6.69
C ASN A 14 -41.77 30.55 -5.95
N LEU A 15 -41.85 30.07 -4.70
CA LEU A 15 -40.72 29.51 -3.96
C LEU A 15 -41.00 28.00 -3.75
N SER A 16 -41.29 27.30 -4.80
CA SER A 16 -41.36 25.85 -4.76
C SER A 16 -40.44 25.33 -5.87
N ASP A 17 -39.58 24.38 -5.48
CA ASP A 17 -38.84 23.48 -6.35
C ASP A 17 -37.62 24.02 -7.10
N GLN A 18 -36.59 24.43 -6.38
CA GLN A 18 -35.24 24.14 -6.78
C GLN A 18 -34.61 23.06 -5.86
N HIS A 19 -35.23 21.91 -5.76
CA HIS A 19 -34.54 20.67 -5.45
C HIS A 19 -33.77 20.31 -6.71
N SER A 20 -32.54 20.80 -6.81
CA SER A 20 -31.55 20.21 -7.72
C SER A 20 -31.50 18.72 -7.44
N PRO A 21 -31.72 17.86 -8.44
CA PRO A 21 -31.56 16.45 -8.22
C PRO A 21 -30.11 16.23 -7.81
N GLN A 22 -29.87 15.87 -6.55
CA GLN A 22 -28.62 15.24 -6.15
C GLN A 22 -28.48 14.05 -7.10
N HIS A 23 -27.62 14.20 -8.11
CA HIS A 23 -27.26 13.09 -8.96
C HIS A 23 -26.83 11.96 -8.04
N ALA A 24 -27.72 11.01 -7.85
CA ALA A 24 -27.40 9.71 -7.31
C ALA A 24 -26.32 9.14 -8.24
N HIS A 25 -25.06 9.34 -7.87
CA HIS A 25 -23.92 8.72 -8.58
C HIS A 25 -24.19 7.22 -8.58
N SER A 26 -24.65 6.71 -9.70
CA SER A 26 -24.80 5.28 -9.91
C SER A 26 -23.46 4.65 -9.56
N LYS A 27 -23.44 3.76 -8.58
CA LYS A 27 -22.25 3.02 -8.13
C LYS A 27 -21.78 2.15 -9.30
N GLN A 28 -20.93 2.70 -10.16
CA GLN A 28 -20.45 2.01 -11.34
C GLN A 28 -19.29 1.11 -10.94
N SER A 29 -19.47 -0.19 -11.12
CA SER A 29 -18.40 -1.18 -10.97
C SER A 29 -17.24 -0.87 -11.92
N PHE A 30 -16.02 -1.05 -11.44
CA PHE A 30 -14.79 -0.83 -12.20
C PHE A 30 -14.68 0.56 -12.84
N ALA A 31 -15.21 1.59 -12.15
CA ALA A 31 -15.32 2.94 -12.71
C ALA A 31 -13.99 3.52 -13.18
N ALA A 32 -12.89 3.26 -12.45
CA ALA A 32 -11.55 3.74 -12.84
C ALA A 32 -11.01 3.06 -14.10
N LEU A 33 -11.35 1.79 -14.37
CA LEU A 33 -10.92 1.09 -15.60
C LEU A 33 -11.57 1.63 -16.88
N ARG A 34 -12.59 2.47 -16.77
CA ARG A 34 -13.16 3.16 -17.94
C ARG A 34 -12.25 4.27 -18.46
N GLU A 35 -11.32 4.75 -17.61
CA GLU A 35 -10.29 5.71 -17.99
C GLU A 35 -9.14 4.98 -18.69
N PRO A 36 -8.88 5.22 -20.00
CA PRO A 36 -7.85 4.50 -20.74
C PRO A 36 -6.45 4.66 -20.14
N ALA A 37 -6.14 5.85 -19.62
CA ALA A 37 -4.87 6.12 -18.97
C ALA A 37 -4.70 5.32 -17.68
N PHE A 38 -5.79 5.16 -16.90
CA PHE A 38 -5.76 4.32 -15.70
C PHE A 38 -5.62 2.83 -16.04
N ARG A 39 -6.26 2.34 -17.09
CA ARG A 39 -6.07 0.94 -17.53
C ARG A 39 -4.61 0.64 -17.86
N ALA A 40 -3.97 1.52 -18.62
CA ALA A 40 -2.55 1.37 -18.96
C ALA A 40 -1.67 1.40 -17.71
N TYR A 41 -1.90 2.36 -16.81
CA TYR A 41 -1.20 2.44 -15.53
C TYR A 41 -1.43 1.18 -14.66
N PHE A 42 -2.67 0.72 -14.57
CA PHE A 42 -3.05 -0.47 -13.79
C PHE A 42 -2.29 -1.72 -14.26
N LEU A 43 -2.30 -2.00 -15.57
CA LEU A 43 -1.64 -3.17 -16.14
C LEU A 43 -0.11 -3.08 -15.99
N THR A 44 0.46 -1.94 -16.34
CA THR A 44 1.92 -1.76 -16.28
C THR A 44 2.45 -1.71 -14.85
N SER A 45 1.67 -1.15 -13.90
CA SER A 45 2.03 -1.18 -12.48
C SER A 45 1.86 -2.57 -11.86
N ALA A 46 0.88 -3.37 -12.29
CA ALA A 46 0.76 -4.76 -11.87
C ALA A 46 1.98 -5.59 -12.31
N LEU A 47 2.44 -5.40 -13.55
CA LEU A 47 3.68 -6.02 -14.05
C LEU A 47 4.90 -5.59 -13.23
N ALA A 48 5.03 -4.29 -12.94
CA ALA A 48 6.13 -3.78 -12.13
C ALA A 48 6.11 -4.33 -10.69
N MET A 49 4.94 -4.50 -10.07
CA MET A 49 4.80 -5.16 -8.77
C MET A 49 5.13 -6.65 -8.80
N MET A 50 4.78 -7.32 -9.91
CA MET A 50 5.20 -8.71 -10.12
C MET A 50 6.72 -8.81 -10.27
N ALA A 51 7.34 -7.89 -11.03
CA ALA A 51 8.78 -7.82 -11.19
C ALA A 51 9.51 -7.58 -9.86
N ASP A 52 8.97 -6.70 -9.00
CA ASP A 52 9.44 -6.46 -7.63
C ASP A 52 9.45 -7.77 -6.81
N ALA A 53 8.34 -8.51 -6.83
CA ALA A 53 8.23 -9.79 -6.13
C ALA A 53 9.14 -10.88 -6.74
N ILE A 54 9.32 -10.94 -8.06
CA ILE A 54 10.29 -11.81 -8.74
C ILE A 54 11.72 -11.50 -8.28
N GLU A 55 12.08 -10.20 -8.22
CA GLU A 55 13.42 -9.78 -7.79
C GLU A 55 13.71 -10.25 -6.37
N HIS A 56 12.75 -10.12 -5.44
CA HIS A 56 12.90 -10.63 -4.08
C HIS A 56 13.17 -12.13 -4.05
N VAL A 57 12.38 -12.92 -4.79
CA VAL A 57 12.55 -14.38 -4.82
C VAL A 57 13.94 -14.75 -5.34
N ILE A 58 14.36 -14.19 -6.48
CA ILE A 58 15.62 -14.56 -7.11
C ILE A 58 16.82 -14.00 -6.34
N SER A 59 16.78 -12.74 -5.90
CA SER A 59 17.89 -12.14 -5.16
C SER A 59 18.10 -12.79 -3.79
N TYR A 60 17.02 -13.18 -3.11
CA TYR A 60 17.12 -13.91 -1.83
C TYR A 60 17.71 -15.30 -2.02
N TRP A 61 17.34 -15.98 -3.11
CA TRP A 61 17.99 -17.24 -3.49
C TRP A 61 19.48 -17.06 -3.77
N ILE A 62 19.87 -16.07 -4.58
CA ILE A 62 21.28 -15.76 -4.90
C ILE A 62 22.08 -15.47 -3.62
N MET A 63 21.52 -14.67 -2.72
CA MET A 63 22.16 -14.36 -1.44
C MET A 63 22.33 -15.59 -0.55
N PHE A 64 21.32 -16.44 -0.49
CA PHE A 64 21.38 -17.69 0.28
C PHE A 64 22.43 -18.62 -0.29
N GLU A 65 22.41 -18.86 -1.61
CA GLU A 65 23.33 -19.79 -2.29
C GLU A 65 24.79 -19.33 -2.14
N LYS A 66 25.06 -18.02 -2.26
CA LYS A 66 26.45 -17.52 -2.28
C LYS A 66 27.01 -17.17 -0.90
N PHE A 67 26.19 -16.67 0.02
CA PHE A 67 26.71 -16.11 1.27
C PHE A 67 26.28 -16.88 2.52
N HIS A 68 25.20 -17.66 2.48
CA HIS A 68 24.66 -18.40 3.64
C HIS A 68 24.52 -17.51 4.89
N SER A 69 24.18 -16.22 4.72
CA SER A 69 24.18 -15.20 5.78
C SER A 69 22.79 -14.76 6.19
N PRO A 70 22.27 -15.20 7.37
CA PRO A 70 21.01 -14.70 7.91
C PRO A 70 21.00 -13.19 8.14
N ALA A 71 22.17 -12.61 8.48
CA ALA A 71 22.32 -11.17 8.68
C ALA A 71 22.06 -10.38 7.39
N LEU A 72 22.47 -10.88 6.24
CA LEU A 72 22.21 -10.27 4.94
C LEU A 72 20.70 -10.32 4.60
N GLY A 73 20.03 -11.42 4.94
CA GLY A 73 18.57 -11.52 4.84
C GLY A 73 17.85 -10.48 5.71
N GLY A 74 18.30 -10.28 6.95
CA GLY A 74 17.81 -9.21 7.83
C GLY A 74 18.07 -7.82 7.25
N PHE A 75 19.25 -7.59 6.69
CA PHE A 75 19.58 -6.34 6.01
C PHE A 75 18.67 -6.08 4.79
N ALA A 76 18.30 -7.12 4.04
CA ALA A 76 17.39 -7.00 2.92
C ALA A 76 16.01 -6.45 3.36
N VAL A 77 15.48 -6.93 4.50
CA VAL A 77 14.21 -6.41 5.04
C VAL A 77 14.35 -4.95 5.48
N VAL A 78 15.41 -4.62 6.20
CA VAL A 78 15.66 -3.24 6.66
C VAL A 78 15.84 -2.30 5.47
N SER A 79 16.67 -2.66 4.50
CA SER A 79 16.94 -1.83 3.31
C SER A 79 15.70 -1.59 2.45
N HIS A 80 14.74 -2.52 2.47
CA HIS A 80 13.47 -2.37 1.75
C HIS A 80 12.50 -1.40 2.45
N TRP A 81 12.33 -1.50 3.78
CA TRP A 81 11.31 -0.72 4.51
C TRP A 81 11.81 0.58 5.13
N LEU A 82 13.08 0.65 5.51
CA LEU A 82 13.67 1.84 6.11
C LEU A 82 13.61 3.09 5.21
N PRO A 83 13.80 3.01 3.88
CA PRO A 83 13.60 4.16 2.99
C PRO A 83 12.19 4.74 3.07
N PHE A 84 11.16 3.92 3.23
CA PHE A 84 9.79 4.42 3.41
C PHE A 84 9.62 5.20 4.71
N LEU A 85 10.27 4.77 5.80
CA LEU A 85 10.23 5.50 7.07
C LEU A 85 10.91 6.86 6.96
N LEU A 86 12.10 6.90 6.35
CA LEU A 86 12.95 8.08 6.35
C LEU A 86 12.62 9.07 5.23
N PHE A 87 12.23 8.58 4.06
CA PHE A 87 12.19 9.38 2.84
C PHE A 87 10.80 9.53 2.21
N SER A 88 9.72 8.87 2.73
CA SER A 88 8.40 8.97 2.11
C SER A 88 7.86 10.40 2.04
N VAL A 89 8.09 11.22 3.08
CA VAL A 89 7.66 12.64 3.09
C VAL A 89 8.44 13.45 2.07
N TYR A 90 9.75 13.20 1.95
CA TYR A 90 10.60 13.86 0.95
C TYR A 90 10.20 13.46 -0.46
N SER A 91 9.95 12.18 -0.71
CA SER A 91 9.48 11.69 -1.99
C SER A 91 8.10 12.26 -2.35
N GLY A 92 7.20 12.38 -1.37
CA GLY A 92 5.91 13.03 -1.53
C GLY A 92 6.04 14.51 -1.90
N ALA A 93 6.92 15.25 -1.21
CA ALA A 93 7.20 16.66 -1.53
C ALA A 93 7.88 16.82 -2.90
N LEU A 94 8.72 15.86 -3.30
CA LEU A 94 9.29 15.83 -4.63
C LEU A 94 8.20 15.67 -5.70
N ALA A 95 7.20 14.80 -5.43
CA ALA A 95 6.06 14.59 -6.33
C ALA A 95 5.08 15.80 -6.37
N ASP A 96 5.00 16.61 -5.31
CA ASP A 96 4.25 17.87 -5.32
C ASP A 96 4.93 18.94 -6.23
N ARG A 97 6.27 18.89 -6.32
CA ARG A 97 7.06 19.90 -7.03
C ARG A 97 7.37 19.51 -8.47
N PHE A 98 7.72 18.26 -8.69
CA PHE A 98 8.11 17.73 -9.99
C PHE A 98 7.01 16.84 -10.56
N ASP A 99 7.08 16.56 -11.84
CA ASP A 99 6.17 15.64 -12.51
C ASP A 99 6.27 14.24 -11.88
N PRO A 100 5.20 13.72 -11.24
CA PRO A 100 5.21 12.40 -10.61
C PRO A 100 5.64 11.27 -11.56
N ARG A 101 5.37 11.41 -12.88
CA ARG A 101 5.80 10.44 -13.89
C ARG A 101 7.32 10.30 -13.91
N ARG A 102 8.05 11.42 -13.80
CA ARG A 102 9.53 11.41 -13.80
C ARG A 102 10.08 10.76 -12.56
N ILE A 103 9.45 10.98 -11.41
CA ILE A 103 9.86 10.37 -10.15
C ILE A 103 9.66 8.85 -10.21
N ILE A 104 8.51 8.40 -10.73
CA ILE A 104 8.25 6.98 -10.93
C ILE A 104 9.24 6.37 -11.94
N GLN A 105 9.56 7.08 -13.04
CA GLN A 105 10.56 6.62 -14.02
C GLN A 105 11.95 6.43 -13.38
N ILE A 106 12.37 7.34 -12.51
CA ILE A 106 13.62 7.21 -11.75
C ILE A 106 13.55 5.97 -10.84
N GLY A 107 12.42 5.75 -10.16
CA GLY A 107 12.19 4.54 -9.37
C GLY A 107 12.29 3.26 -10.22
N MET A 108 11.64 3.24 -11.40
CA MET A 108 11.74 2.10 -12.33
C MET A 108 13.17 1.88 -12.82
N LEU A 109 13.92 2.95 -13.08
CA LEU A 109 15.33 2.85 -13.45
C LEU A 109 16.17 2.24 -12.31
N CYS A 110 15.92 2.62 -11.06
CA CYS A 110 16.59 2.02 -9.91
C CYS A 110 16.30 0.51 -9.81
N PHE A 111 15.05 0.07 -10.01
CA PHE A 111 14.71 -1.35 -10.03
C PHE A 111 15.42 -2.09 -11.18
N ILE A 112 15.43 -1.50 -12.39
CA ILE A 112 16.14 -2.07 -13.53
C ILE A 112 17.64 -2.21 -13.25
N VAL A 113 18.26 -1.16 -12.69
CA VAL A 113 19.68 -1.17 -12.32
C VAL A 113 19.97 -2.24 -11.27
N ALA A 114 19.12 -2.38 -10.26
CA ALA A 114 19.25 -3.43 -9.24
C ALA A 114 19.16 -4.83 -9.87
N SER A 115 18.13 -5.12 -10.68
CA SER A 115 17.97 -6.41 -11.36
C SER A 115 19.14 -6.71 -12.31
N LEU A 116 19.58 -5.73 -13.11
CA LEU A 116 20.75 -5.89 -13.99
C LEU A 116 22.04 -6.08 -13.20
N GLY A 117 22.22 -5.37 -12.09
CA GLY A 117 23.38 -5.51 -11.21
C GLY A 117 23.48 -6.91 -10.61
N TRP A 118 22.37 -7.42 -10.05
CA TRP A 118 22.29 -8.80 -9.56
C TRP A 118 22.68 -9.81 -10.64
N GLY A 119 22.07 -9.73 -11.82
CA GLY A 119 22.35 -10.64 -12.93
C GLY A 119 23.79 -10.53 -13.40
N PHE A 120 24.31 -9.31 -13.58
CA PHE A 120 25.70 -9.10 -14.02
C PHE A 120 26.71 -9.69 -13.05
N PHE A 121 26.67 -9.34 -11.77
CA PHE A 121 27.62 -9.83 -10.78
C PHE A 121 27.53 -11.34 -10.57
N PHE A 122 26.34 -11.93 -10.74
CA PHE A 122 26.16 -13.37 -10.59
C PHE A 122 26.66 -14.14 -11.83
N VAL A 123 26.39 -13.63 -13.06
CA VAL A 123 26.92 -14.24 -14.32
C VAL A 123 28.44 -14.20 -14.37
N THR A 124 29.02 -13.08 -13.93
CA THR A 124 30.49 -12.90 -13.94
C THR A 124 31.20 -13.53 -12.74
N ASP A 125 30.46 -14.12 -11.82
CA ASP A 125 30.96 -14.66 -10.54
C ASP A 125 31.76 -13.65 -9.70
N THR A 126 31.47 -12.37 -9.85
CA THR A 126 32.13 -11.27 -9.11
C THR A 126 31.28 -10.72 -7.98
N LEU A 127 30.13 -11.37 -7.65
CA LEU A 127 29.24 -10.93 -6.61
C LEU A 127 29.90 -11.05 -5.23
N GLU A 128 30.08 -9.93 -4.55
CA GLU A 128 30.50 -9.83 -3.16
C GLU A 128 29.36 -9.34 -2.27
N MET A 129 29.47 -9.53 -0.95
CA MET A 129 28.41 -9.15 0.00
C MET A 129 28.08 -7.65 -0.07
N TRP A 130 29.06 -6.79 -0.22
CA TRP A 130 28.83 -5.35 -0.31
C TRP A 130 28.10 -4.95 -1.61
N HIS A 131 28.32 -5.66 -2.74
CA HIS A 131 27.53 -5.48 -3.96
C HIS A 131 26.04 -5.76 -3.68
N ALA A 132 25.76 -6.91 -3.02
CA ALA A 132 24.41 -7.28 -2.62
C ALA A 132 23.78 -6.19 -1.75
N MET A 133 24.49 -5.67 -0.73
CA MET A 133 23.98 -4.60 0.14
C MET A 133 23.68 -3.33 -0.64
N VAL A 134 24.53 -2.92 -1.57
CA VAL A 134 24.29 -1.72 -2.41
C VAL A 134 23.07 -1.91 -3.30
N LEU A 135 22.92 -3.07 -3.95
CA LEU A 135 21.78 -3.37 -4.81
C LEU A 135 20.45 -3.39 -4.02
N LEU A 136 20.45 -3.95 -2.81
CA LEU A 136 19.30 -3.94 -1.92
C LEU A 136 18.90 -2.50 -1.49
N VAL A 137 19.87 -1.63 -1.24
CA VAL A 137 19.61 -0.22 -0.92
C VAL A 137 19.02 0.51 -2.13
N ILE A 138 19.59 0.30 -3.34
CA ILE A 138 19.05 0.90 -4.59
C ILE A 138 17.61 0.45 -4.80
N HIS A 139 17.32 -0.84 -4.63
CA HIS A 139 15.99 -1.42 -4.72
C HIS A 139 14.99 -0.78 -3.72
N GLY A 140 15.39 -0.63 -2.45
CA GLY A 140 14.56 0.01 -1.42
C GLY A 140 14.23 1.48 -1.74
N PHE A 141 15.20 2.23 -2.29
CA PHE A 141 14.95 3.60 -2.76
C PHE A 141 13.99 3.66 -3.95
N ALA A 142 14.01 2.69 -4.85
CA ALA A 142 13.07 2.60 -5.96
C ALA A 142 11.62 2.58 -5.48
N GLY A 143 11.33 1.77 -4.45
CA GLY A 143 10.00 1.64 -3.85
C GLY A 143 9.49 2.95 -3.26
N VAL A 144 10.33 3.67 -2.50
CA VAL A 144 9.91 4.94 -1.88
C VAL A 144 9.72 6.08 -2.89
N LEU A 145 10.42 6.05 -4.01
CA LEU A 145 10.19 7.00 -5.10
C LEU A 145 8.85 6.71 -5.80
N TRP A 146 8.55 5.44 -6.04
CA TRP A 146 7.30 5.06 -6.70
C TRP A 146 6.07 5.27 -5.82
N GLY A 147 6.12 4.92 -4.54
CA GLY A 147 4.95 4.87 -3.65
C GLY A 147 4.14 6.16 -3.61
N PRO A 148 4.64 7.28 -3.06
CA PRO A 148 3.91 8.55 -2.98
C PRO A 148 3.57 9.14 -4.36
N ALA A 149 4.53 9.10 -5.30
CA ALA A 149 4.34 9.63 -6.64
C ALA A 149 3.27 8.84 -7.42
N GLY A 150 3.21 7.51 -7.25
CA GLY A 150 2.18 6.67 -7.87
C GLY A 150 0.78 6.98 -7.35
N GLN A 151 0.64 7.24 -6.05
CA GLN A 151 -0.65 7.62 -5.46
C GLN A 151 -1.12 8.98 -5.94
N LEU A 152 -0.21 9.95 -6.06
CA LEU A 152 -0.52 11.27 -6.62
C LEU A 152 -0.93 11.14 -8.09
N LEU A 153 -0.19 10.36 -8.88
CA LEU A 153 -0.49 10.09 -10.28
C LEU A 153 -1.88 9.46 -10.48
N ILE A 154 -2.25 8.49 -9.66
CA ILE A 154 -3.59 7.87 -9.70
C ILE A 154 -4.66 8.93 -9.49
N HIS A 155 -4.50 9.80 -8.48
CA HIS A 155 -5.45 10.87 -8.20
C HIS A 155 -5.61 11.81 -9.42
N ASP A 156 -4.50 12.17 -10.06
CA ASP A 156 -4.51 13.08 -11.20
C ASP A 156 -5.12 12.45 -12.48
N ILE A 157 -4.98 11.13 -12.64
CA ILE A 157 -5.58 10.41 -13.78
C ILE A 157 -7.10 10.30 -13.64
N VAL A 158 -7.61 9.90 -12.47
CA VAL A 158 -9.02 9.51 -12.33
C VAL A 158 -9.90 10.57 -11.67
N GLY A 159 -9.28 11.56 -11.03
CA GLY A 159 -9.98 12.57 -10.24
C GLY A 159 -10.60 12.01 -8.94
N PRO A 160 -11.18 12.88 -8.09
CA PRO A 160 -11.69 12.49 -6.79
C PRO A 160 -12.89 11.54 -6.86
N GLU A 161 -13.71 11.65 -7.92
CA GLU A 161 -14.94 10.87 -8.08
C GLU A 161 -14.71 9.37 -8.25
N ARG A 162 -13.62 9.00 -8.96
CA ARG A 162 -13.25 7.60 -9.25
C ARG A 162 -12.07 7.12 -8.39
N LEU A 163 -11.56 7.96 -7.50
CA LEU A 163 -10.35 7.67 -6.72
C LEU A 163 -10.50 6.41 -5.87
N GLN A 164 -11.65 6.20 -5.24
CA GLN A 164 -11.89 5.00 -4.43
C GLN A 164 -11.80 3.72 -5.26
N SER A 165 -12.37 3.70 -6.47
CA SER A 165 -12.24 2.61 -7.43
C SER A 165 -10.78 2.39 -7.83
N ALA A 166 -10.07 3.45 -8.17
CA ALA A 166 -8.67 3.38 -8.59
C ALA A 166 -7.75 2.85 -7.47
N VAL A 167 -7.94 3.29 -6.22
CA VAL A 167 -7.15 2.82 -5.08
C VAL A 167 -7.39 1.34 -4.80
N ARG A 168 -8.63 0.87 -4.85
CA ARG A 168 -8.98 -0.56 -4.68
C ARG A 168 -8.34 -1.42 -5.77
N LEU A 169 -8.50 -1.01 -7.04
CA LEU A 169 -7.93 -1.73 -8.18
C LEU A 169 -6.39 -1.75 -8.11
N SER A 170 -5.75 -0.63 -7.75
CA SER A 170 -4.29 -0.58 -7.60
C SER A 170 -3.80 -1.48 -6.46
N ALA A 171 -4.56 -1.55 -5.35
CA ALA A 171 -4.25 -2.48 -4.26
C ALA A 171 -4.41 -3.94 -4.71
N THR A 172 -5.45 -4.24 -5.49
CA THR A 172 -5.67 -5.58 -6.09
C THR A 172 -4.56 -5.93 -7.07
N ALA A 173 -4.14 -5.00 -7.94
CA ALA A 173 -3.02 -5.20 -8.87
C ALA A 173 -1.73 -5.53 -8.12
N ARG A 174 -1.47 -4.83 -7.02
CA ARG A 174 -0.31 -5.11 -6.16
C ARG A 174 -0.37 -6.50 -5.56
N MET A 175 -1.52 -6.91 -5.00
CA MET A 175 -1.69 -8.25 -4.43
C MET A 175 -1.53 -9.34 -5.49
N LEU A 176 -2.06 -9.12 -6.70
CA LEU A 176 -1.88 -10.03 -7.82
C LEU A 176 -0.40 -10.16 -8.21
N GLY A 177 0.32 -9.03 -8.28
CA GLY A 177 1.76 -9.03 -8.56
C GLY A 177 2.55 -9.81 -7.49
N ILE A 178 2.27 -9.57 -6.21
CA ILE A 178 2.91 -10.27 -5.09
C ILE A 178 2.61 -11.78 -5.13
N LEU A 179 1.38 -12.17 -5.46
CA LEU A 179 0.99 -13.59 -5.55
C LEU A 179 1.62 -14.30 -6.75
N MET A 180 1.65 -13.63 -7.92
CA MET A 180 2.19 -14.20 -9.15
C MET A 180 3.73 -14.19 -9.18
N GLY A 181 4.35 -13.25 -8.48
CA GLY A 181 5.80 -13.07 -8.50
C GLY A 181 6.60 -14.32 -8.14
N PRO A 182 6.33 -15.01 -7.02
CA PRO A 182 7.03 -16.23 -6.66
C PRO A 182 6.87 -17.37 -7.69
N ALA A 183 5.67 -17.52 -8.26
CA ALA A 183 5.42 -18.54 -9.28
C ALA A 183 6.21 -18.26 -10.57
N VAL A 184 6.17 -17.02 -11.05
CA VAL A 184 6.90 -16.60 -12.25
C VAL A 184 8.41 -16.58 -11.98
N GLY A 185 8.86 -16.07 -10.83
CA GLY A 185 10.27 -16.04 -10.43
C GLY A 185 10.86 -17.44 -10.29
N GLY A 186 10.14 -18.37 -9.65
CA GLY A 186 10.51 -19.78 -9.58
C GLY A 186 10.58 -20.42 -10.97
N GLY A 187 9.61 -20.15 -11.83
CA GLY A 187 9.62 -20.60 -13.23
C GLY A 187 10.83 -20.09 -14.02
N LEU A 188 11.19 -18.81 -13.85
CA LEU A 188 12.39 -18.22 -14.46
C LEU A 188 13.68 -18.85 -13.94
N MET A 189 13.76 -19.10 -12.62
CA MET A 189 14.93 -19.78 -12.03
C MET A 189 15.09 -21.21 -12.56
N LEU A 190 13.97 -21.96 -12.67
CA LEU A 190 14.01 -23.35 -13.16
C LEU A 190 14.36 -23.45 -14.65
N THR A 191 13.92 -22.49 -15.47
CA THR A 191 14.08 -22.55 -16.93
C THR A 191 15.36 -21.88 -17.44
N LEU A 192 15.73 -20.73 -16.83
CA LEU A 192 16.85 -19.89 -17.25
C LEU A 192 18.00 -19.84 -16.24
N GLY A 193 17.78 -20.37 -15.04
CA GLY A 193 18.67 -20.17 -13.91
C GLY A 193 18.50 -18.80 -13.25
N PRO A 194 19.00 -18.61 -12.02
CA PRO A 194 18.78 -17.36 -11.25
C PRO A 194 19.41 -16.14 -11.93
N ALA A 195 20.58 -16.26 -12.51
CA ALA A 195 21.29 -15.15 -13.16
C ALA A 195 20.53 -14.57 -14.36
N TYR A 196 20.13 -15.42 -15.30
CA TYR A 196 19.38 -14.98 -16.47
C TYR A 196 17.93 -14.68 -16.13
N GLY A 197 17.34 -15.36 -15.14
CA GLY A 197 16.00 -15.08 -14.64
C GLY A 197 15.86 -13.63 -14.14
N ILE A 198 16.83 -13.15 -13.34
CA ILE A 198 16.80 -11.77 -12.83
C ILE A 198 17.13 -10.74 -13.92
N LEU A 199 17.95 -11.08 -14.92
CA LEU A 199 18.17 -10.21 -16.09
C LEU A 199 16.88 -10.03 -16.92
N VAL A 200 16.11 -11.11 -17.13
CA VAL A 200 14.81 -11.05 -17.79
C VAL A 200 13.83 -10.24 -16.97
N ASN A 201 13.88 -10.32 -15.63
CA ASN A 201 13.04 -9.52 -14.74
C ASN A 201 13.19 -8.02 -14.97
N ALA A 202 14.40 -7.54 -15.28
CA ALA A 202 14.63 -6.13 -15.61
C ALA A 202 13.74 -5.64 -16.77
N LEU A 203 13.41 -6.50 -17.72
CA LEU A 203 12.55 -6.15 -18.87
C LEU A 203 11.08 -5.97 -18.44
N ILE A 204 10.64 -6.62 -17.37
CA ILE A 204 9.25 -6.54 -16.88
C ILE A 204 8.93 -5.17 -16.27
N TYR A 205 9.93 -4.40 -15.83
CA TYR A 205 9.76 -3.02 -15.39
C TYR A 205 9.59 -2.02 -16.54
N LEU A 206 10.11 -2.35 -17.74
CA LEU A 206 10.12 -1.42 -18.89
C LEU A 206 8.72 -0.94 -19.32
N PRO A 207 7.66 -1.76 -19.36
CA PRO A 207 6.33 -1.31 -19.78
C PRO A 207 5.84 -0.08 -19.01
N LEU A 208 6.02 -0.04 -17.69
CA LEU A 208 5.63 1.12 -16.88
C LEU A 208 6.49 2.34 -17.20
N ALA A 209 7.81 2.18 -17.25
CA ALA A 209 8.75 3.28 -17.55
C ALA A 209 8.47 3.91 -18.92
N LEU A 210 8.26 3.08 -19.96
CA LEU A 210 7.99 3.52 -21.33
C LEU A 210 6.61 4.14 -21.48
N TRP A 211 5.59 3.57 -20.83
CA TRP A 211 4.25 4.15 -20.85
C TRP A 211 4.25 5.55 -20.23
N LEU A 212 4.90 5.75 -19.09
CA LEU A 212 5.01 7.05 -18.43
C LEU A 212 5.73 8.09 -19.29
N TRP A 213 6.63 7.67 -20.16
CA TRP A 213 7.29 8.58 -21.11
C TRP A 213 6.30 9.14 -22.14
N LYS A 214 5.40 8.28 -22.65
CA LYS A 214 4.45 8.60 -23.73
C LYS A 214 3.09 9.07 -23.21
N ALA A 215 2.86 9.04 -21.89
CA ALA A 215 1.56 9.36 -21.30
C ALA A 215 1.08 10.77 -21.70
N PRO A 216 -0.15 10.92 -22.23
CA PRO A 216 -0.58 12.13 -22.95
C PRO A 216 -1.01 13.30 -22.04
N PHE A 217 -0.96 13.15 -20.74
CA PHE A 217 -1.44 14.18 -19.81
C PHE A 217 -0.29 15.00 -19.24
N LYS A 218 -0.48 16.32 -19.23
CA LYS A 218 0.37 17.26 -18.52
C LYS A 218 -0.14 17.33 -17.08
N LEU A 219 0.62 16.80 -16.16
CA LEU A 219 0.33 16.95 -14.73
C LEU A 219 0.67 18.38 -14.30
N ARG A 220 -0.20 18.96 -13.47
CA ARG A 220 0.01 20.29 -12.90
C ARG A 220 1.13 20.20 -11.87
N SER A 221 2.33 20.64 -12.25
CA SER A 221 3.37 20.94 -11.26
C SER A 221 2.89 22.14 -10.44
N HIS A 222 2.61 21.92 -9.16
CA HIS A 222 2.37 23.02 -8.24
C HIS A 222 3.75 23.47 -7.71
N ALA A 223 3.95 24.77 -7.61
CA ALA A 223 5.16 25.32 -7.00
C ALA A 223 5.14 25.09 -5.48
N ALA A 224 5.34 23.83 -5.06
CA ALA A 224 5.40 23.49 -3.66
C ALA A 224 6.82 23.73 -3.10
N PRO A 225 6.96 24.23 -1.88
CA PRO A 225 8.28 24.42 -1.27
C PRO A 225 9.00 23.09 -1.07
N VAL A 226 10.32 23.08 -1.27
CA VAL A 226 11.17 21.91 -1.04
C VAL A 226 11.21 21.56 0.43
N VAL A 227 11.07 20.28 0.78
CA VAL A 227 11.35 19.80 2.15
C VAL A 227 12.84 19.90 2.41
N ARG A 228 13.25 20.70 3.38
CA ARG A 228 14.65 20.98 3.72
C ARG A 228 15.15 20.22 4.96
N GLY A 229 14.25 19.52 5.65
CA GLY A 229 14.64 18.78 6.85
C GLY A 229 13.46 18.35 7.72
N LEU A 230 13.77 17.86 8.92
CA LEU A 230 12.76 17.44 9.91
C LEU A 230 11.77 18.55 10.25
N ALA A 231 12.19 19.81 10.22
CA ALA A 231 11.31 20.96 10.47
C ALA A 231 10.13 20.99 9.48
N ASP A 232 10.35 20.65 8.22
CA ASP A 232 9.30 20.64 7.20
C ASP A 232 8.36 19.42 7.36
N ILE A 233 8.87 18.30 7.88
CA ILE A 233 8.03 17.16 8.26
C ILE A 233 7.12 17.55 9.42
N VAL A 234 7.68 18.22 10.45
CA VAL A 234 6.91 18.73 11.59
C VAL A 234 5.89 19.79 11.12
N ALA A 235 6.26 20.66 10.19
CA ALA A 235 5.34 21.61 9.58
C ALA A 235 4.19 20.89 8.84
N ALA A 236 4.50 19.88 8.02
CA ALA A 236 3.48 19.07 7.34
C ALA A 236 2.54 18.38 8.33
N ILE A 237 3.05 17.84 9.44
CA ILE A 237 2.24 17.27 10.52
C ILE A 237 1.35 18.35 11.14
N ARG A 238 1.88 19.56 11.39
CA ARG A 238 1.12 20.68 11.95
C ARG A 238 0.03 21.15 10.99
N ASP A 239 0.31 21.21 9.68
CA ASP A 239 -0.65 21.62 8.66
C ASP A 239 -1.85 20.67 8.58
N ILE A 240 -1.65 19.37 8.81
CA ILE A 240 -2.72 18.38 8.80
C ILE A 240 -3.35 18.12 10.17
N ALA A 241 -2.74 18.61 11.27
CA ALA A 241 -3.20 18.35 12.64
C ALA A 241 -4.65 18.76 12.90
N GLY A 242 -5.13 19.79 12.22
CA GLY A 242 -6.54 20.21 12.24
C GLY A 242 -7.48 19.29 11.47
N ASN A 243 -6.96 18.45 10.54
CA ASN A 243 -7.78 17.52 9.76
C ASN A 243 -7.84 16.14 10.41
N ARG A 244 -8.85 15.95 11.25
CA ARG A 244 -9.02 14.72 12.02
C ARG A 244 -9.10 13.45 11.16
N THR A 245 -9.69 13.55 9.97
CA THR A 245 -9.75 12.38 9.05
C THR A 245 -8.36 11.96 8.60
N ILE A 246 -7.52 12.90 8.18
CA ILE A 246 -6.14 12.59 7.77
C ILE A 246 -5.36 12.03 8.95
N VAL A 247 -5.40 12.70 10.09
CA VAL A 247 -4.68 12.28 11.30
C VAL A 247 -5.11 10.88 11.74
N SER A 248 -6.43 10.66 11.89
CA SER A 248 -6.94 9.37 12.36
C SER A 248 -6.65 8.22 11.38
N MET A 249 -6.74 8.45 10.06
CA MET A 249 -6.43 7.41 9.06
C MET A 249 -4.91 7.13 8.99
N THR A 250 -4.07 8.14 9.17
CA THR A 250 -2.61 7.98 9.23
C THR A 250 -2.19 7.22 10.49
N LEU A 251 -2.77 7.56 11.64
CA LEU A 251 -2.52 6.84 12.90
C LEU A 251 -3.07 5.40 12.88
N LEU A 252 -4.25 5.18 12.26
CA LEU A 252 -4.80 3.84 12.06
C LEU A 252 -3.86 2.97 11.23
N ALA A 253 -3.40 3.47 10.07
CA ALA A 253 -2.49 2.75 9.20
C ALA A 253 -1.11 2.53 9.87
N GLY A 254 -0.61 3.53 10.60
CA GLY A 254 0.64 3.44 11.35
C GLY A 254 0.57 2.45 12.49
N GLY A 255 -0.51 2.46 13.28
CA GLY A 255 -0.74 1.47 14.34
C GLY A 255 -0.84 0.05 13.78
N ALA A 256 -1.62 -0.15 12.71
CA ALA A 256 -1.72 -1.44 12.04
C ALA A 256 -0.34 -1.95 11.58
N SER A 257 0.50 -1.06 11.03
CA SER A 257 1.85 -1.41 10.57
C SER A 257 2.81 -1.71 11.71
N LEU A 258 2.79 -0.91 12.78
CA LEU A 258 3.71 -1.03 13.91
C LEU A 258 3.42 -2.27 14.77
N PHE A 259 2.16 -2.57 15.06
CA PHE A 259 1.80 -3.65 15.97
C PHE A 259 1.71 -5.01 15.28
N VAL A 260 1.21 -5.07 14.06
CA VAL A 260 0.99 -6.31 13.33
C VAL A 260 1.79 -6.35 12.03
N GLY A 261 1.66 -5.29 11.22
CA GLY A 261 2.34 -5.16 9.93
C GLY A 261 2.11 -6.37 9.04
N ASN A 262 3.21 -6.94 8.57
CA ASN A 262 3.27 -8.23 7.91
C ASN A 262 4.21 -9.22 8.64
N ALA A 263 4.53 -8.95 9.92
CA ALA A 263 5.46 -9.78 10.68
C ALA A 263 4.92 -11.21 10.91
N TYR A 264 3.59 -11.38 11.02
CA TYR A 264 2.96 -12.70 11.10
C TYR A 264 3.22 -13.54 9.84
N GLN A 265 3.38 -12.92 8.66
CA GLN A 265 3.70 -13.65 7.42
C GLN A 265 5.08 -14.29 7.48
N ALA A 266 6.05 -13.62 8.11
CA ALA A 266 7.38 -14.19 8.33
C ALA A 266 7.38 -15.34 9.35
N GLN A 267 6.38 -15.41 10.21
CA GLN A 267 6.21 -16.46 11.23
C GLN A 267 5.31 -17.62 10.75
N MET A 268 4.80 -17.59 9.51
CA MET A 268 3.90 -18.64 9.01
C MET A 268 4.47 -20.06 9.09
N PRO A 269 5.77 -20.31 8.87
CA PRO A 269 6.32 -21.66 9.05
C PRO A 269 6.14 -22.18 10.47
N GLU A 270 6.36 -21.34 11.49
CA GLU A 270 6.18 -21.68 12.90
C GLU A 270 4.71 -21.97 13.22
N PHE A 271 3.79 -21.10 12.77
CA PHE A 271 2.34 -21.35 12.93
C PHE A 271 1.92 -22.67 12.27
N ALA A 272 2.41 -22.96 11.05
CA ALA A 272 2.09 -24.21 10.37
C ALA A 272 2.61 -25.43 11.17
N HIS A 273 3.80 -25.33 11.74
CA HIS A 273 4.39 -26.36 12.61
C HIS A 273 3.50 -26.61 13.84
N ASP A 274 3.07 -25.54 14.54
CA ASP A 274 2.26 -25.63 15.74
C ASP A 274 0.85 -26.19 15.46
N PHE A 275 0.36 -26.07 14.22
CA PHE A 275 -0.87 -26.74 13.77
C PHE A 275 -0.68 -28.21 13.37
N GLY A 276 0.48 -28.82 13.65
CA GLY A 276 0.78 -30.23 13.40
C GLY A 276 1.28 -30.54 12.00
N HIS A 277 1.71 -29.53 11.25
CA HIS A 277 2.28 -29.68 9.91
C HIS A 277 3.78 -29.36 9.93
N GLY A 278 4.58 -30.33 10.38
CA GLY A 278 6.01 -30.17 10.69
C GLY A 278 6.96 -30.02 9.51
N ASN A 279 6.50 -30.16 8.28
CA ASN A 279 7.33 -29.96 7.09
C ASN A 279 6.98 -28.63 6.44
N ALA A 280 7.99 -27.76 6.29
CA ALA A 280 7.89 -26.38 5.82
C ALA A 280 7.63 -26.26 4.29
N ASP A 281 6.76 -27.10 3.75
CA ASP A 281 6.51 -27.16 2.32
C ASP A 281 5.24 -26.43 1.89
N ILE A 282 4.18 -27.15 1.63
CA ILE A 282 2.97 -26.61 1.01
C ILE A 282 2.04 -25.93 2.02
N THR A 283 2.03 -26.37 3.27
CA THR A 283 1.04 -25.97 4.26
C THR A 283 1.19 -24.51 4.71
N TYR A 284 2.41 -24.05 5.03
CA TYR A 284 2.63 -22.63 5.34
C TYR A 284 2.37 -21.73 4.14
N SER A 285 2.73 -22.21 2.93
CA SER A 285 2.46 -21.49 1.70
C SER A 285 0.96 -21.33 1.43
N MET A 286 0.15 -22.34 1.81
CA MET A 286 -1.31 -22.25 1.73
C MET A 286 -1.89 -21.24 2.72
N LEU A 287 -1.32 -21.08 3.92
CA LEU A 287 -1.73 -20.03 4.87
C LEU A 287 -1.47 -18.63 4.28
N LEU A 288 -0.29 -18.41 3.68
CA LEU A 288 0.01 -17.17 2.97
C LEU A 288 -0.92 -16.95 1.77
N ALA A 289 -1.19 -18.02 1.02
CA ALA A 289 -2.12 -17.96 -0.10
C ALA A 289 -3.56 -17.64 0.33
N ALA A 290 -4.00 -18.10 1.50
CA ALA A 290 -5.31 -17.77 2.04
C ALA A 290 -5.44 -16.27 2.32
N ASP A 291 -4.45 -15.65 2.97
CA ASP A 291 -4.39 -14.22 3.23
C ASP A 291 -4.43 -13.41 1.91
N ALA A 292 -3.59 -13.78 0.94
CA ALA A 292 -3.56 -13.15 -0.38
C ALA A 292 -4.87 -13.32 -1.16
N ALA A 293 -5.49 -14.51 -1.12
CA ALA A 293 -6.75 -14.79 -1.78
C ALA A 293 -7.90 -13.98 -1.17
N GLY A 294 -7.93 -13.84 0.16
CA GLY A 294 -8.86 -12.96 0.86
C GLY A 294 -8.73 -11.51 0.40
N ALA A 295 -7.50 -11.00 0.29
CA ALA A 295 -7.23 -9.65 -0.19
C ALA A 295 -7.67 -9.47 -1.67
N LEU A 296 -7.38 -10.44 -2.54
CA LEU A 296 -7.83 -10.41 -3.94
C LEU A 296 -9.36 -10.41 -4.05
N LEU A 297 -10.04 -11.26 -3.27
CA LEU A 297 -11.49 -11.28 -3.23
C LEU A 297 -12.07 -9.94 -2.78
N ALA A 298 -11.47 -9.30 -1.75
CA ALA A 298 -11.88 -7.98 -1.31
C ALA A 298 -11.78 -6.95 -2.44
N GLY A 299 -10.66 -6.93 -3.15
CA GLY A 299 -10.46 -6.02 -4.28
C GLY A 299 -11.54 -6.20 -5.35
N PHE A 300 -11.81 -7.45 -5.73
CA PHE A 300 -12.82 -7.77 -6.74
C PHE A 300 -14.25 -7.47 -6.27
N VAL A 301 -14.65 -7.96 -5.09
CA VAL A 301 -16.02 -7.84 -4.58
C VAL A 301 -16.37 -6.39 -4.26
N LEU A 302 -15.47 -5.67 -3.60
CA LEU A 302 -15.70 -4.27 -3.25
C LEU A 302 -15.79 -3.38 -4.49
N GLU A 303 -15.03 -3.71 -5.53
CA GLU A 303 -15.05 -2.94 -6.75
C GLU A 303 -16.25 -3.31 -7.64
N SER A 304 -16.53 -4.61 -7.85
CA SER A 304 -17.63 -5.08 -8.69
C SER A 304 -19.01 -4.68 -8.14
N ARG A 305 -19.17 -4.69 -6.82
CA ARG A 305 -20.43 -4.35 -6.16
C ARG A 305 -20.54 -2.87 -5.76
N GLY A 306 -19.47 -2.08 -5.90
CA GLY A 306 -19.40 -0.70 -5.42
C GLY A 306 -19.70 -0.57 -3.92
N LEU A 307 -19.39 -1.62 -3.15
CA LEU A 307 -19.66 -1.69 -1.72
C LEU A 307 -18.73 -0.76 -0.96
N LEU A 308 -19.20 -0.27 0.18
CA LEU A 308 -18.47 0.54 1.13
C LEU A 308 -18.01 1.90 0.58
N GLN A 309 -18.78 2.93 0.90
CA GLN A 309 -18.37 4.32 0.67
C GLN A 309 -17.19 4.69 1.58
N ALA A 310 -16.31 5.56 1.10
CA ALA A 310 -15.17 6.07 1.86
C ALA A 310 -15.66 6.93 3.04
N LYS A 311 -15.78 6.30 4.21
CA LYS A 311 -16.16 6.95 5.48
C LYS A 311 -15.19 6.51 6.58
N PRO A 312 -14.73 7.44 7.46
CA PRO A 312 -13.82 7.10 8.56
C PRO A 312 -14.35 5.97 9.44
N LYS A 313 -15.64 6.02 9.80
CA LYS A 313 -16.29 4.97 10.62
C LYS A 313 -16.16 3.58 9.98
N THR A 314 -16.32 3.47 8.67
CA THR A 314 -16.19 2.20 7.95
C THR A 314 -14.75 1.67 8.01
N ALA A 315 -13.74 2.55 7.84
CA ALA A 315 -12.34 2.17 7.96
C ALA A 315 -12.01 1.61 9.35
N PHE A 316 -12.50 2.27 10.41
CA PHE A 316 -12.32 1.79 11.79
C PHE A 316 -12.99 0.45 12.06
N VAL A 317 -14.24 0.26 11.62
CA VAL A 317 -14.95 -1.02 11.79
C VAL A 317 -14.21 -2.15 11.09
N LEU A 318 -13.78 -1.95 9.84
CA LEU A 318 -13.02 -2.95 9.09
C LEU A 318 -11.68 -3.29 9.77
N ALA A 319 -10.98 -2.28 10.30
CA ALA A 319 -9.73 -2.49 11.02
C ALA A 319 -9.94 -3.22 12.36
N MET A 320 -11.02 -2.94 13.09
CA MET A 320 -11.38 -3.70 14.31
C MET A 320 -11.68 -5.16 13.99
N LEU A 321 -12.47 -5.41 12.93
CA LEU A 321 -12.74 -6.77 12.48
C LEU A 321 -11.46 -7.49 12.02
N TRP A 322 -10.53 -6.78 11.38
CA TRP A 322 -9.22 -7.32 11.03
C TRP A 322 -8.41 -7.71 12.28
N CYS A 323 -8.37 -6.85 13.30
CA CYS A 323 -7.72 -7.19 14.58
C CYS A 323 -8.35 -8.44 15.21
N CYS A 324 -9.68 -8.57 15.17
CA CYS A 324 -10.37 -9.76 15.67
C CYS A 324 -10.01 -11.01 14.85
N ALA A 325 -9.90 -10.91 13.53
CA ALA A 325 -9.52 -12.04 12.68
C ALA A 325 -8.05 -12.46 12.92
N ILE A 326 -7.11 -11.51 13.03
CA ILE A 326 -5.71 -11.78 13.37
C ILE A 326 -5.57 -12.34 14.80
N GLY A 327 -6.27 -11.77 15.77
CA GLY A 327 -6.29 -12.30 17.16
C GLY A 327 -6.90 -13.72 17.22
N GLY A 328 -7.97 -13.95 16.47
CA GLY A 328 -8.57 -15.27 16.31
C GLY A 328 -7.62 -16.26 15.63
N PHE A 329 -6.88 -15.86 14.60
CA PHE A 329 -5.84 -16.67 13.97
C PHE A 329 -4.74 -17.04 14.98
N ALA A 330 -4.26 -16.06 15.75
CA ALA A 330 -3.28 -16.31 16.80
C ALA A 330 -3.77 -17.27 17.89
N ALA A 331 -5.07 -17.28 18.18
CA ALA A 331 -5.70 -18.19 19.15
C ALA A 331 -6.23 -19.50 18.52
N ALA A 332 -6.07 -19.69 17.20
CA ALA A 332 -6.59 -20.88 16.54
C ALA A 332 -5.88 -22.15 17.03
N SER A 333 -6.67 -23.22 17.20
CA SER A 333 -6.17 -24.53 17.61
C SER A 333 -6.16 -25.55 16.48
N SER A 334 -6.58 -25.17 15.28
CA SER A 334 -6.64 -26.07 14.13
C SER A 334 -6.30 -25.34 12.82
N TYR A 335 -5.63 -26.05 11.94
CA TYR A 335 -5.21 -25.52 10.63
C TYR A 335 -6.38 -25.01 9.76
N PRO A 336 -7.54 -25.73 9.64
CA PRO A 336 -8.67 -25.21 8.83
C PRO A 336 -9.25 -23.91 9.38
N LEU A 337 -9.30 -23.74 10.71
CA LEU A 337 -9.74 -22.48 11.33
C LEU A 337 -8.73 -21.36 11.06
N ALA A 338 -7.44 -21.64 11.21
CA ALA A 338 -6.36 -20.70 10.91
C ALA A 338 -6.43 -20.23 9.46
N PHE A 339 -6.61 -21.15 8.51
CA PHE A 339 -6.77 -20.87 7.08
C PHE A 339 -7.97 -19.95 6.81
N ALA A 340 -9.14 -20.26 7.37
CA ALA A 340 -10.35 -19.45 7.21
C ALA A 340 -10.18 -18.03 7.80
N LEU A 341 -9.57 -17.92 8.99
CA LEU A 341 -9.34 -16.63 9.64
C LEU A 341 -8.32 -15.77 8.90
N LEU A 342 -7.27 -16.35 8.32
CA LEU A 342 -6.33 -15.61 7.46
C LEU A 342 -6.98 -15.13 6.19
N PHE A 343 -7.82 -15.94 5.54
CA PHE A 343 -8.59 -15.52 4.38
C PHE A 343 -9.47 -14.30 4.71
N VAL A 344 -10.17 -14.33 5.85
CA VAL A 344 -10.97 -13.20 6.32
C VAL A 344 -10.09 -12.00 6.67
N ALA A 345 -8.93 -12.25 7.31
CA ALA A 345 -7.99 -11.19 7.66
C ALA A 345 -7.46 -10.46 6.41
N GLY A 346 -7.06 -11.18 5.37
CA GLY A 346 -6.62 -10.59 4.10
C GLY A 346 -7.70 -9.74 3.44
N PHE A 347 -8.96 -10.23 3.43
CA PHE A 347 -10.10 -9.47 2.93
C PHE A 347 -10.29 -8.14 3.68
N LEU A 348 -10.26 -8.18 5.00
CA LEU A 348 -10.46 -7.02 5.87
C LEU A 348 -9.28 -6.05 5.79
N GLN A 349 -8.06 -6.56 5.72
CA GLN A 349 -6.83 -5.76 5.61
C GLN A 349 -6.83 -4.89 4.36
N LEU A 350 -7.06 -5.48 3.19
CA LEU A 350 -7.13 -4.72 1.95
C LEU A 350 -8.28 -3.71 2.00
N SER A 351 -9.43 -4.10 2.56
CA SER A 351 -10.61 -3.24 2.63
C SER A 351 -10.36 -1.99 3.46
N PHE A 352 -9.83 -2.12 4.70
CA PHE A 352 -9.57 -0.95 5.54
C PHE A 352 -8.41 -0.10 5.03
N ALA A 353 -7.35 -0.74 4.50
CA ALA A 353 -6.18 -0.03 3.99
C ALA A 353 -6.53 0.84 2.77
N ALA A 354 -7.26 0.27 1.80
CA ALA A 354 -7.74 1.02 0.64
C ALA A 354 -8.69 2.17 1.04
N MET A 355 -9.54 1.94 2.07
CA MET A 355 -10.43 2.97 2.61
C MET A 355 -9.65 4.10 3.26
N ALA A 356 -8.69 3.78 4.14
CA ALA A 356 -7.86 4.76 4.83
C ALA A 356 -7.04 5.60 3.82
N GLN A 357 -6.39 4.93 2.87
CA GLN A 357 -5.64 5.59 1.79
C GLN A 357 -6.51 6.54 0.96
N THR A 358 -7.70 6.10 0.57
CA THR A 358 -8.67 6.91 -0.20
C THR A 358 -9.07 8.15 0.58
N LEU A 359 -9.41 8.00 1.88
CA LEU A 359 -9.81 9.11 2.75
C LEU A 359 -8.68 10.14 2.89
N VAL A 360 -7.46 9.70 3.08
CA VAL A 360 -6.29 10.60 3.15
C VAL A 360 -6.13 11.38 1.84
N GLN A 361 -6.21 10.71 0.69
CA GLN A 361 -6.02 11.36 -0.61
C GLN A 361 -7.14 12.36 -0.96
N ILE A 362 -8.40 12.05 -0.61
CA ILE A 362 -9.53 12.95 -0.86
C ILE A 362 -9.45 14.21 0.01
N HIS A 363 -9.05 14.07 1.28
CA HIS A 363 -9.02 15.19 2.23
C HIS A 363 -7.71 15.98 2.22
N ALA A 364 -6.68 15.48 1.53
CA ALA A 364 -5.38 16.15 1.44
C ALA A 364 -5.48 17.46 0.65
N PRO A 365 -5.01 18.60 1.22
CA PRO A 365 -4.95 19.87 0.52
C PRO A 365 -4.12 19.77 -0.76
N ALA A 366 -4.62 20.33 -1.87
CA ALA A 366 -4.01 20.16 -3.19
C ALA A 366 -2.52 20.57 -3.24
N HIS A 367 -2.15 21.66 -2.53
CA HIS A 367 -0.80 22.23 -2.56
C HIS A 367 0.26 21.44 -1.75
N ILE A 368 -0.18 20.50 -0.87
CA ILE A 368 0.71 19.64 -0.08
C ILE A 368 0.32 18.16 -0.16
N ARG A 369 -0.50 17.78 -1.15
CA ARG A 369 -1.06 16.41 -1.25
C ARG A 369 0.01 15.33 -1.27
N GLY A 370 1.09 15.52 -2.01
CA GLY A 370 2.19 14.57 -2.07
C GLY A 370 2.89 14.40 -0.72
N ARG A 371 3.10 15.50 0.04
CA ARG A 371 3.65 15.42 1.40
C ARG A 371 2.73 14.68 2.36
N VAL A 372 1.41 14.90 2.26
CA VAL A 372 0.41 14.18 3.07
C VAL A 372 0.42 12.70 2.72
N ILE A 373 0.49 12.34 1.43
CA ILE A 373 0.64 10.96 0.96
C ILE A 373 1.97 10.37 1.46
N GLY A 374 3.05 11.13 1.41
CA GLY A 374 4.35 10.72 1.94
C GLY A 374 4.30 10.41 3.44
N LEU A 375 3.64 11.26 4.24
CA LEU A 375 3.45 11.06 5.68
C LEU A 375 2.58 9.81 5.96
N TYR A 376 1.53 9.61 5.17
CA TYR A 376 0.72 8.40 5.25
C TYR A 376 1.55 7.15 4.94
N ASN A 377 2.37 7.16 3.89
CA ASN A 377 3.23 6.04 3.53
C ASN A 377 4.35 5.79 4.55
N MET A 378 4.91 6.85 5.13
CA MET A 378 5.86 6.71 6.25
C MET A 378 5.23 5.93 7.41
N SER A 379 3.97 6.21 7.73
CA SER A 379 3.22 5.50 8.78
C SER A 379 2.83 4.09 8.35
N SER A 380 2.23 3.92 7.17
CA SER A 380 1.62 2.65 6.74
C SER A 380 2.63 1.63 6.21
N LEU A 381 3.80 2.05 5.77
CA LEU A 381 4.86 1.18 5.24
C LEU A 381 6.12 1.24 6.08
N GLY A 382 6.58 2.46 6.44
CA GLY A 382 7.83 2.62 7.18
C GLY A 382 7.79 2.00 8.58
N LEU A 383 6.66 2.12 9.28
CA LEU A 383 6.52 1.52 10.62
C LEU A 383 6.49 -0.01 10.61
N ARG A 384 6.36 -0.66 9.44
CA ARG A 384 6.48 -2.13 9.30
C ARG A 384 7.85 -2.65 9.74
N ALA A 385 8.90 -1.85 9.63
CA ALA A 385 10.22 -2.21 10.13
C ALA A 385 10.20 -2.58 11.62
N PHE A 386 9.29 -2.01 12.41
CA PHE A 386 9.14 -2.27 13.85
C PHE A 386 8.19 -3.44 14.17
N ALA A 387 7.37 -3.89 13.24
CA ALA A 387 6.51 -5.05 13.46
C ALA A 387 7.32 -6.32 13.75
N GLY A 388 8.56 -6.40 13.23
CA GLY A 388 9.50 -7.46 13.59
C GLY A 388 9.85 -7.49 15.08
N VAL A 389 9.81 -6.36 15.77
CA VAL A 389 10.02 -6.27 17.22
C VAL A 389 8.75 -6.66 17.98
N THR A 390 7.60 -6.09 17.61
CA THR A 390 6.33 -6.29 18.31
C THR A 390 5.79 -7.72 18.18
N VAL A 391 5.98 -8.37 17.04
CA VAL A 391 5.53 -9.75 16.79
C VAL A 391 6.71 -10.73 16.79
N GLY A 392 7.80 -10.42 16.08
CA GLY A 392 8.93 -11.35 15.92
C GLY A 392 9.75 -11.52 17.18
N LEU A 393 10.37 -10.43 17.70
CA LEU A 393 11.21 -10.50 18.89
C LEU A 393 10.40 -10.89 20.14
N MET A 394 9.21 -10.32 20.33
CA MET A 394 8.34 -10.72 21.42
C MET A 394 7.89 -12.19 21.28
N GLY A 395 7.71 -12.68 20.05
CA GLY A 395 7.40 -14.08 19.78
C GLY A 395 8.45 -15.05 20.29
N SER A 396 9.74 -14.68 20.23
CA SER A 396 10.82 -15.51 20.80
C SER A 396 10.82 -15.56 22.34
N LEU A 397 10.19 -14.58 23.02
CA LEU A 397 10.13 -14.49 24.48
C LEU A 397 8.88 -15.15 25.07
N ILE A 398 7.72 -14.95 24.45
CA ILE A 398 6.41 -15.37 24.99
C ILE A 398 5.64 -16.33 24.06
N GLY A 399 6.25 -16.75 22.95
CA GLY A 399 5.63 -17.54 21.89
C GLY A 399 4.89 -16.69 20.86
N ILE A 400 4.89 -17.17 19.61
CA ILE A 400 4.36 -16.42 18.45
C ILE A 400 2.84 -16.17 18.56
N HIS A 401 2.10 -17.14 19.10
CA HIS A 401 0.65 -17.03 19.30
C HIS A 401 0.30 -15.90 20.26
N TRP A 402 0.92 -15.86 21.45
CA TRP A 402 0.69 -14.81 22.43
C TRP A 402 1.18 -13.44 21.97
N SER A 403 2.33 -13.40 21.33
CA SER A 403 2.89 -12.15 20.79
C SER A 403 1.95 -11.52 19.77
N LEU A 404 1.46 -12.29 18.81
CA LEU A 404 0.54 -11.80 17.79
C LEU A 404 -0.83 -11.43 18.38
N ALA A 405 -1.37 -12.26 19.32
CA ALA A 405 -2.64 -11.98 19.99
C ALA A 405 -2.59 -10.67 20.79
N LEU A 406 -1.53 -10.46 21.58
CA LEU A 406 -1.34 -9.24 22.37
C LEU A 406 -1.13 -8.01 21.47
N SER A 407 -0.38 -8.15 20.38
CA SER A 407 -0.20 -7.08 19.40
C SER A 407 -1.53 -6.69 18.74
N ALA A 408 -2.36 -7.67 18.35
CA ALA A 408 -3.69 -7.42 17.80
C ALA A 408 -4.63 -6.78 18.84
N ALA A 409 -4.59 -7.20 20.09
CA ALA A 409 -5.39 -6.64 21.19
C ALA A 409 -4.98 -5.19 21.52
N ALA A 410 -3.66 -4.91 21.58
CA ALA A 410 -3.15 -3.57 21.79
C ALA A 410 -3.57 -2.61 20.66
N LEU A 411 -3.46 -3.08 19.42
CA LEU A 411 -3.93 -2.33 18.26
C LEU A 411 -5.44 -2.08 18.31
N LEU A 412 -6.24 -3.10 18.67
CA LEU A 412 -7.69 -2.97 18.80
C LEU A 412 -8.07 -1.89 19.84
N ALA A 413 -7.39 -1.86 20.99
CA ALA A 413 -7.59 -0.84 22.02
C ALA A 413 -7.28 0.58 21.49
N ILE A 414 -6.19 0.73 20.74
CA ILE A 414 -5.82 2.00 20.08
C ILE A 414 -6.88 2.41 19.07
N ILE A 415 -7.39 1.49 18.24
CA ILE A 415 -8.42 1.77 17.23
C ILE A 415 -9.71 2.24 17.90
N ILE A 416 -10.13 1.62 19.00
CA ILE A 416 -11.31 2.04 19.78
C ILE A 416 -11.11 3.47 20.33
N GLY A 417 -9.92 3.77 20.86
CA GLY A 417 -9.55 5.11 21.32
C GLY A 417 -9.59 6.15 20.19
N LEU A 418 -9.03 5.83 19.04
CA LEU A 418 -9.06 6.72 17.86
C LEU A 418 -10.47 6.93 17.32
N LEU A 419 -11.30 5.90 17.32
CA LEU A 419 -12.71 6.01 16.92
C LEU A 419 -13.46 6.94 17.88
N ALA A 420 -13.28 6.76 19.20
CA ALA A 420 -13.88 7.61 20.21
C ALA A 420 -13.42 9.07 20.05
N PHE A 421 -12.14 9.32 19.81
CA PHE A 421 -11.59 10.65 19.51
C PHE A 421 -12.24 11.27 18.26
N THR A 422 -12.44 10.48 17.21
CA THR A 422 -13.00 10.94 15.93
C THR A 422 -14.50 11.25 16.05
N LEU A 423 -15.23 10.55 16.92
CA LEU A 423 -16.68 10.71 17.11
C LEU A 423 -17.08 11.78 18.14
N ARG A 424 -16.26 12.06 19.18
CA ARG A 424 -16.56 13.01 20.27
C ARG A 424 -16.72 14.48 19.85
N THR A 425 -16.67 14.79 18.57
CA THR A 425 -16.56 16.16 18.06
C THR A 425 -17.52 16.45 16.92
N ARG A 426 -18.67 15.81 16.95
CA ARG A 426 -19.85 16.21 16.18
C ARG A 426 -20.87 16.92 17.05
#